data_4eac7c39d432657b6c70d74f1480bea7
#
_entry.id   4eac7c39d432657b6c70d74f1480bea7
#
_cell.length_a   1.000
_cell.length_b   1.000
_cell.length_c   1.000
_cell.angle_alpha   90.00
_cell.angle_beta   90.00
_cell.angle_gamma   90.00
#
_symmetry.space_group_name_H-M   'P 1'
#
loop_
_entity.id
_entity.type
_entity.pdbx_description
1 polymer ?
#
loop_
_entity_poly.entity_id
_entity_poly.type
_entity_poly.pdbx_seq_one_letter_code
_entity_poly.pdbx_strand_id
1 'polypeptide(L)'
;MVSTMIKPKLQYYALGNDITAFSTTRQGGYSKGCYGEFNINSYCGDEEDTIRKNREALCTLLGIDDNCLIMPHQVHLTEMITINDAFFRLPVIERQQALEGVDALMTDMENVCIGVSTADCIPVLLYDAKHRAVCAIHAGWRGTVKRITEQALKRMTAIYGSRPQDIVAQIGPGIHLDSFEVGDEVYESFAEEGFPMELISTRREKWHIDLPTCNRLQLEAMGVPTQHIAVSPVCTFKQTDTFFSARRLGIHSGRIFTAIILHHHC
;
A
#
# COMPACT_ATOMS: atom_id res chain seq x y z
N MET A 1 8.44 6.31 -36.87
CA MET A 1 8.58 5.19 -35.95
C MET A 1 7.60 5.41 -34.82
N VAL A 2 6.52 4.62 -34.72
CA VAL A 2 5.61 4.66 -33.59
C VAL A 2 6.39 4.05 -32.43
N SER A 3 6.84 4.88 -31.47
CA SER A 3 7.43 4.41 -30.23
C SER A 3 6.37 3.52 -29.56
N THR A 4 6.61 2.24 -29.45
CA THR A 4 5.76 1.33 -28.69
C THR A 4 5.73 1.87 -27.26
N MET A 5 4.59 2.43 -26.83
CA MET A 5 4.43 2.93 -25.47
C MET A 5 4.67 1.77 -24.51
N ILE A 6 5.66 1.91 -23.65
CA ILE A 6 5.95 0.94 -22.60
C ILE A 6 4.74 0.94 -21.66
N LYS A 7 4.18 -0.23 -21.39
CA LYS A 7 2.96 -0.39 -20.60
C LYS A 7 3.28 -1.04 -19.26
N PRO A 8 3.01 -0.37 -18.12
CA PRO A 8 3.17 -0.96 -16.80
C PRO A 8 2.39 -2.25 -16.65
N LYS A 9 2.98 -3.25 -15.99
CA LYS A 9 2.27 -4.48 -15.64
C LYS A 9 1.72 -4.37 -14.23
N LEU A 10 0.41 -4.54 -14.10
CA LEU A 10 -0.33 -4.43 -12.85
C LEU A 10 -0.90 -5.80 -12.44
N GLN A 11 -0.90 -6.03 -11.14
CA GLN A 11 -1.69 -7.08 -10.51
C GLN A 11 -2.97 -6.45 -9.97
N TYR A 12 -4.13 -6.78 -10.54
CA TYR A 12 -5.43 -6.26 -10.13
C TYR A 12 -6.06 -7.10 -9.02
N TYR A 13 -6.93 -6.47 -8.23
CA TYR A 13 -7.70 -7.08 -7.14
C TYR A 13 -9.19 -6.86 -7.33
N ALA A 14 -10.00 -7.87 -7.01
CA ALA A 14 -11.45 -7.82 -7.13
C ALA A 14 -12.08 -7.46 -5.77
N LEU A 15 -12.13 -6.14 -5.43
CA LEU A 15 -12.79 -5.66 -4.21
C LEU A 15 -14.20 -5.15 -4.44
N GLY A 16 -14.56 -4.78 -5.68
CA GLY A 16 -15.86 -4.26 -6.07
C GLY A 16 -15.92 -3.92 -7.56
N ASN A 17 -17.09 -3.61 -8.07
CA ASN A 17 -17.29 -3.33 -9.50
C ASN A 17 -17.03 -1.88 -9.87
N ASP A 18 -17.14 -0.96 -8.91
CA ASP A 18 -16.99 0.49 -9.06
C ASP A 18 -15.63 1.01 -8.60
N ILE A 19 -14.67 0.12 -8.45
CA ILE A 19 -13.29 0.47 -8.10
C ILE A 19 -12.28 -0.21 -9.01
N THR A 20 -11.09 0.40 -9.12
CA THR A 20 -9.89 -0.25 -9.61
C THR A 20 -8.89 -0.34 -8.45
N ALA A 21 -8.53 -1.55 -8.06
CA ALA A 21 -7.53 -1.82 -7.02
C ALA A 21 -6.40 -2.68 -7.61
N PHE A 22 -5.14 -2.29 -7.34
CA PHE A 22 -4.00 -2.95 -7.95
C PHE A 22 -2.70 -2.75 -7.16
N SER A 23 -1.72 -3.60 -7.47
CA SER A 23 -0.29 -3.35 -7.20
C SER A 23 0.46 -3.28 -8.52
N THR A 24 1.40 -2.34 -8.64
CA THR A 24 2.36 -2.37 -9.76
C THR A 24 3.32 -3.53 -9.58
N THR A 25 3.78 -4.09 -10.69
CA THR A 25 4.98 -4.92 -10.68
C THR A 25 6.21 -4.05 -10.98
N ARG A 26 7.40 -4.62 -10.91
CA ARG A 26 8.62 -3.93 -11.36
C ARG A 26 8.80 -3.92 -12.87
N GLN A 27 7.84 -4.43 -13.66
CA GLN A 27 7.95 -4.67 -15.09
C GLN A 27 7.19 -3.62 -15.90
N GLY A 28 7.72 -3.32 -17.10
CA GLY A 28 7.04 -2.45 -18.08
C GLY A 28 7.21 -0.96 -17.79
N GLY A 29 8.42 -0.52 -17.48
CA GLY A 29 8.77 0.87 -17.23
C GLY A 29 10.09 1.32 -17.84
N TYR A 30 10.54 2.48 -17.44
CA TYR A 30 11.72 3.17 -17.98
C TYR A 30 12.92 3.10 -17.04
N SER A 31 12.75 2.72 -15.76
CA SER A 31 13.81 2.63 -14.77
C SER A 31 14.79 1.51 -15.09
N LYS A 32 16.03 1.62 -14.60
CA LYS A 32 17.12 0.67 -14.87
C LYS A 32 17.73 0.14 -13.58
N GLY A 33 18.52 -0.92 -13.70
CA GLY A 33 19.27 -1.49 -12.58
C GLY A 33 18.37 -1.92 -11.44
N CYS A 34 18.68 -1.52 -10.21
CA CYS A 34 17.92 -1.86 -9.01
C CYS A 34 16.52 -1.20 -8.93
N TYR A 35 16.26 -0.15 -9.73
CA TYR A 35 14.95 0.50 -9.88
C TYR A 35 14.12 -0.07 -11.04
N GLY A 36 14.73 -0.88 -11.86
CA GLY A 36 14.11 -1.35 -13.11
C GLY A 36 13.11 -2.48 -12.93
N GLU A 37 12.08 -2.38 -13.74
CA GLU A 37 11.84 -1.41 -14.83
C GLU A 37 10.87 -0.28 -14.42
N PHE A 38 9.88 -0.59 -13.60
CA PHE A 38 8.78 0.32 -13.29
C PHE A 38 8.82 0.74 -11.81
N ASN A 39 9.19 2.01 -11.59
CA ASN A 39 9.19 2.65 -10.28
C ASN A 39 8.66 4.08 -10.42
N ILE A 40 7.71 4.47 -9.56
CA ILE A 40 7.14 5.82 -9.51
C ILE A 40 7.47 6.56 -8.21
N ASN A 41 8.25 5.94 -7.32
CA ASN A 41 8.61 6.53 -6.04
C ASN A 41 9.81 7.46 -6.17
N SER A 42 9.63 8.75 -5.84
CA SER A 42 10.67 9.79 -5.90
C SER A 42 11.61 9.79 -4.68
N TYR A 43 11.29 9.02 -3.62
CA TYR A 43 12.04 9.04 -2.37
C TYR A 43 13.07 7.92 -2.24
N CYS A 44 13.21 7.06 -3.25
CA CYS A 44 14.12 5.91 -3.19
C CYS A 44 15.45 6.12 -3.94
N GLY A 45 15.62 7.25 -4.65
CA GLY A 45 16.86 7.64 -5.29
C GLY A 45 16.99 7.28 -6.79
N ASP A 46 15.86 6.97 -7.46
CA ASP A 46 15.81 6.81 -8.91
C ASP A 46 15.85 8.17 -9.63
N GLU A 47 16.09 8.17 -10.94
CA GLU A 47 16.17 9.37 -11.75
C GLU A 47 14.78 10.04 -11.93
N GLU A 48 14.66 11.33 -11.64
CA GLU A 48 13.40 12.10 -11.70
C GLU A 48 12.69 12.02 -13.05
N ASP A 49 13.42 12.15 -14.16
CA ASP A 49 12.87 12.05 -15.52
C ASP A 49 12.28 10.67 -15.81
N THR A 50 12.90 9.64 -15.27
CA THR A 50 12.45 8.25 -15.42
C THR A 50 11.18 8.01 -14.58
N ILE A 51 11.17 8.50 -13.35
CA ILE A 51 9.99 8.46 -12.46
C ILE A 51 8.81 9.18 -13.11
N ARG A 52 9.03 10.38 -13.66
CA ARG A 52 8.00 11.14 -14.37
C ARG A 52 7.40 10.36 -15.54
N LYS A 53 8.23 9.74 -16.37
CA LYS A 53 7.77 8.89 -17.51
C LYS A 53 6.98 7.68 -17.03
N ASN A 54 7.40 7.04 -15.94
CA ASN A 54 6.66 5.92 -15.35
C ASN A 54 5.31 6.37 -14.80
N ARG A 55 5.24 7.54 -14.13
CA ARG A 55 3.98 8.12 -13.65
C ARG A 55 3.04 8.44 -14.80
N GLU A 56 3.53 9.10 -15.87
CA GLU A 56 2.77 9.40 -17.08
C GLU A 56 2.21 8.13 -17.73
N ALA A 57 3.00 7.06 -17.81
CA ALA A 57 2.57 5.77 -18.36
C ALA A 57 1.47 5.12 -17.49
N LEU A 58 1.59 5.20 -16.16
CA LEU A 58 0.56 4.71 -15.24
C LEU A 58 -0.73 5.52 -15.34
N CYS A 59 -0.64 6.84 -15.31
CA CYS A 59 -1.80 7.73 -15.43
C CYS A 59 -2.54 7.51 -16.76
N THR A 60 -1.80 7.36 -17.87
CA THR A 60 -2.37 7.02 -19.18
C THR A 60 -3.09 5.67 -19.15
N LEU A 61 -2.49 4.64 -18.52
CA LEU A 61 -3.11 3.33 -18.39
C LEU A 61 -4.41 3.35 -17.57
N LEU A 62 -4.43 4.17 -16.51
CA LEU A 62 -5.57 4.30 -15.60
C LEU A 62 -6.62 5.32 -16.08
N GLY A 63 -6.32 6.13 -17.08
CA GLY A 63 -7.21 7.18 -17.58
C GLY A 63 -7.43 8.33 -16.60
N ILE A 64 -6.41 8.68 -15.79
CA ILE A 64 -6.47 9.76 -14.80
C ILE A 64 -5.38 10.81 -15.06
N ASP A 65 -5.58 12.02 -14.53
CA ASP A 65 -4.56 13.06 -14.51
C ASP A 65 -3.49 12.78 -13.43
N ASP A 66 -2.23 13.18 -13.66
CA ASP A 66 -1.14 13.00 -12.69
C ASP A 66 -1.42 13.67 -11.33
N ASN A 67 -2.15 14.80 -11.33
CA ASN A 67 -2.60 15.46 -10.11
C ASN A 67 -3.58 14.62 -9.26
N CYS A 68 -4.23 13.62 -9.87
CA CYS A 68 -5.13 12.68 -9.21
C CYS A 68 -4.44 11.40 -8.73
N LEU A 69 -3.13 11.23 -8.99
CA LEU A 69 -2.33 10.12 -8.49
C LEU A 69 -1.59 10.55 -7.23
N ILE A 70 -2.14 10.18 -6.07
CA ILE A 70 -1.68 10.62 -4.75
C ILE A 70 -0.87 9.51 -4.08
N MET A 71 0.37 9.82 -3.74
CA MET A 71 1.29 8.94 -3.02
C MET A 71 2.02 9.76 -1.94
N PRO A 72 2.00 9.33 -0.66
CA PRO A 72 2.65 10.05 0.43
C PRO A 72 4.15 9.74 0.53
N HIS A 73 4.88 10.57 1.26
CA HIS A 73 6.21 10.24 1.77
C HIS A 73 6.09 9.52 3.11
N GLN A 74 6.14 8.20 3.07
CA GLN A 74 5.91 7.30 4.20
C GLN A 74 7.16 7.21 5.11
N VAL A 75 6.92 7.17 6.42
CA VAL A 75 7.98 7.14 7.45
C VAL A 75 7.84 5.96 8.43
N HIS A 76 6.99 4.97 8.10
CA HIS A 76 6.74 3.75 8.87
C HIS A 76 6.09 4.02 10.23
N LEU A 77 5.26 5.05 10.32
CA LEU A 77 4.48 5.40 11.51
C LEU A 77 2.97 5.13 11.30
N THR A 78 2.11 5.99 11.84
CA THR A 78 0.64 5.79 11.80
C THR A 78 -0.12 7.04 11.39
N GLU A 79 0.58 8.08 10.91
CA GLU A 79 -0.08 9.29 10.43
C GLU A 79 -0.89 9.01 9.17
N MET A 80 -2.07 9.61 9.09
CA MET A 80 -2.98 9.41 7.99
C MET A 80 -3.77 10.67 7.64
N ILE A 81 -4.04 10.85 6.35
CA ILE A 81 -4.75 12.02 5.83
C ILE A 81 -5.96 11.62 4.98
N THR A 82 -6.98 12.46 5.00
CA THR A 82 -8.13 12.37 4.10
C THR A 82 -7.90 13.26 2.88
N ILE A 83 -7.94 12.67 1.70
CA ILE A 83 -7.88 13.37 0.43
C ILE A 83 -9.31 13.77 0.05
N ASN A 84 -9.58 15.07 -0.01
CA ASN A 84 -10.88 15.65 -0.27
C ASN A 84 -10.74 16.98 -1.04
N ASP A 85 -11.85 17.67 -1.32
CA ASP A 85 -11.82 18.98 -2.01
C ASP A 85 -10.94 20.03 -1.33
N ALA A 86 -10.83 20.00 0.00
CA ALA A 86 -9.97 20.95 0.72
C ALA A 86 -8.49 20.67 0.41
N PHE A 87 -8.08 19.40 0.31
CA PHE A 87 -6.73 19.03 -0.11
C PHE A 87 -6.42 19.56 -1.52
N PHE A 88 -7.34 19.40 -2.47
CA PHE A 88 -7.12 19.85 -3.87
C PHE A 88 -7.11 21.39 -4.01
N ARG A 89 -7.72 22.12 -3.09
CA ARG A 89 -7.64 23.60 -3.05
C ARG A 89 -6.32 24.14 -2.53
N LEU A 90 -5.52 23.32 -1.86
CA LEU A 90 -4.19 23.71 -1.40
C LEU A 90 -3.25 23.95 -2.60
N PRO A 91 -2.33 24.94 -2.51
CA PRO A 91 -1.21 25.06 -3.44
C PRO A 91 -0.39 23.76 -3.51
N VAL A 92 0.27 23.51 -4.64
CA VAL A 92 1.04 22.26 -4.86
C VAL A 92 2.05 22.00 -3.74
N ILE A 93 2.76 23.05 -3.29
CA ILE A 93 3.76 22.94 -2.21
C ILE A 93 3.10 22.49 -0.90
N GLU A 94 1.94 23.05 -0.56
CA GLU A 94 1.20 22.70 0.66
C GLU A 94 0.63 21.29 0.58
N ARG A 95 0.19 20.82 -0.60
CA ARG A 95 -0.21 19.43 -0.81
C ARG A 95 0.96 18.47 -0.59
N GLN A 96 2.15 18.80 -1.08
CA GLN A 96 3.35 18.01 -0.83
C GLN A 96 3.70 17.96 0.67
N GLN A 97 3.62 19.09 1.36
CA GLN A 97 3.84 19.15 2.82
C GLN A 97 2.80 18.32 3.58
N ALA A 98 1.53 18.35 3.17
CA ALA A 98 0.47 17.56 3.79
C ALA A 98 0.65 16.04 3.61
N LEU A 99 1.41 15.61 2.61
CA LEU A 99 1.72 14.20 2.35
C LEU A 99 3.03 13.74 3.01
N GLU A 100 3.75 14.64 3.68
CA GLU A 100 5.01 14.33 4.37
C GLU A 100 4.74 13.57 5.67
N GLY A 101 5.40 12.43 5.85
CA GLY A 101 5.28 11.62 7.06
C GLY A 101 3.98 10.82 7.18
N VAL A 102 3.21 10.70 6.10
CA VAL A 102 1.90 10.02 6.07
C VAL A 102 2.06 8.57 5.64
N ASP A 103 1.46 7.65 6.39
CA ASP A 103 1.50 6.20 6.12
C ASP A 103 0.14 5.62 5.69
N ALA A 104 -0.95 6.41 5.71
CA ALA A 104 -2.23 5.99 5.14
C ALA A 104 -3.00 7.15 4.51
N LEU A 105 -3.69 6.86 3.43
CA LEU A 105 -4.57 7.78 2.70
C LEU A 105 -5.99 7.23 2.65
N MET A 106 -6.99 8.10 2.74
CA MET A 106 -8.38 7.73 2.53
C MET A 106 -9.14 8.80 1.76
N THR A 107 -10.15 8.39 0.99
CA THR A 107 -10.98 9.30 0.19
C THR A 107 -12.33 8.67 -0.14
N ASP A 108 -13.34 9.51 -0.37
CA ASP A 108 -14.62 9.22 -1.00
C ASP A 108 -14.75 9.91 -2.37
N MET A 109 -13.67 10.53 -2.85
CA MET A 109 -13.65 11.21 -4.15
C MET A 109 -13.47 10.21 -5.29
N GLU A 110 -14.25 10.39 -6.33
CA GLU A 110 -14.16 9.62 -7.57
C GLU A 110 -12.97 10.05 -8.43
N ASN A 111 -12.41 9.12 -9.17
CA ASN A 111 -11.28 9.31 -10.08
C ASN A 111 -9.99 9.85 -9.41
N VAL A 112 -9.88 9.71 -8.10
CA VAL A 112 -8.67 9.96 -7.34
C VAL A 112 -8.00 8.62 -7.01
N CYS A 113 -6.78 8.44 -7.49
CA CYS A 113 -5.96 7.27 -7.22
C CYS A 113 -5.14 7.52 -5.95
N ILE A 114 -5.51 6.91 -4.85
CA ILE A 114 -4.71 6.92 -3.63
C ILE A 114 -3.93 5.61 -3.50
N GLY A 115 -2.67 5.69 -3.09
CA GLY A 115 -1.87 4.49 -2.94
C GLY A 115 -0.63 4.70 -2.08
N VAL A 116 -0.04 3.59 -1.70
CA VAL A 116 1.17 3.52 -0.88
C VAL A 116 2.28 2.77 -1.60
N SER A 117 3.51 3.07 -1.22
CA SER A 117 4.72 2.61 -1.87
C SER A 117 5.43 1.61 -0.94
N THR A 118 5.69 0.40 -1.41
CA THR A 118 6.28 -0.68 -0.61
C THR A 118 7.42 -1.41 -1.32
N ALA A 119 8.30 -2.01 -0.53
CA ALA A 119 9.22 -3.09 -0.91
C ALA A 119 9.45 -3.89 0.37
N ASP A 120 8.66 -4.93 0.57
CA ASP A 120 8.52 -5.82 1.73
C ASP A 120 7.46 -5.42 2.76
N CYS A 121 7.27 -4.13 3.09
CA CYS A 121 6.17 -3.70 3.93
C CYS A 121 4.81 -4.11 3.33
N ILE A 122 3.81 -4.29 4.18
CA ILE A 122 2.49 -4.78 3.75
C ILE A 122 1.61 -3.60 3.34
N PRO A 123 1.18 -3.51 2.07
CA PRO A 123 0.14 -2.58 1.69
C PRO A 123 -1.23 -3.18 2.01
N VAL A 124 -2.14 -2.39 2.58
CA VAL A 124 -3.52 -2.81 2.84
C VAL A 124 -4.48 -1.83 2.17
N LEU A 125 -5.39 -2.35 1.35
CA LEU A 125 -6.46 -1.58 0.73
C LEU A 125 -7.78 -1.92 1.42
N LEU A 126 -8.56 -0.90 1.78
CA LEU A 126 -9.91 -1.04 2.31
C LEU A 126 -10.91 -0.37 1.37
N TYR A 127 -12.06 -1.01 1.19
CA TYR A 127 -13.17 -0.49 0.41
C TYR A 127 -14.48 -0.66 1.16
N ASP A 128 -15.24 0.44 1.26
CA ASP A 128 -16.62 0.50 1.75
C ASP A 128 -17.56 0.84 0.59
N ALA A 129 -18.20 -0.16 0.02
CA ALA A 129 -19.14 0.03 -1.09
C ALA A 129 -20.37 0.84 -0.70
N LYS A 130 -20.78 0.77 0.59
CA LYS A 130 -21.99 1.43 1.07
C LYS A 130 -21.82 2.95 1.19
N HIS A 131 -20.67 3.38 1.68
CA HIS A 131 -20.36 4.81 1.87
C HIS A 131 -19.43 5.33 0.77
N ARG A 132 -19.09 4.49 -0.23
CA ARG A 132 -18.21 4.83 -1.36
C ARG A 132 -16.90 5.46 -0.89
N ALA A 133 -16.23 4.78 0.02
CA ALA A 133 -14.97 5.25 0.59
C ALA A 133 -13.88 4.19 0.46
N VAL A 134 -12.66 4.65 0.21
CA VAL A 134 -11.48 3.80 0.03
C VAL A 134 -10.33 4.26 0.91
N CYS A 135 -9.45 3.31 1.27
CA CYS A 135 -8.25 3.59 2.04
C CYS A 135 -7.07 2.77 1.50
N ALA A 136 -5.89 3.39 1.49
CA ALA A 136 -4.62 2.73 1.19
C ALA A 136 -3.66 2.94 2.36
N ILE A 137 -3.11 1.85 2.90
CA ILE A 137 -2.34 1.82 4.15
C ILE A 137 -0.98 1.19 3.90
N HIS A 138 0.08 1.83 4.36
CA HIS A 138 1.43 1.29 4.44
C HIS A 138 1.66 0.69 5.84
N ALA A 139 1.56 -0.62 5.95
CA ALA A 139 1.79 -1.34 7.19
C ALA A 139 3.21 -1.95 7.20
N GLY A 140 4.22 -1.13 7.43
CA GLY A 140 5.54 -1.60 7.86
C GLY A 140 5.47 -2.20 9.27
N TRP A 141 6.50 -2.93 9.74
CA TRP A 141 6.43 -3.62 11.02
C TRP A 141 6.12 -2.66 12.20
N ARG A 142 6.71 -1.45 12.20
CA ARG A 142 6.43 -0.43 13.24
C ARG A 142 4.99 0.06 13.21
N GLY A 143 4.45 0.34 12.03
CA GLY A 143 3.04 0.71 11.86
C GLY A 143 2.11 -0.45 12.23
N THR A 144 2.48 -1.68 11.88
CA THR A 144 1.72 -2.89 12.23
C THR A 144 1.67 -3.10 13.75
N VAL A 145 2.79 -2.98 14.45
CA VAL A 145 2.86 -3.03 15.93
C VAL A 145 1.93 -1.97 16.52
N LYS A 146 1.95 -0.74 16.02
CA LYS A 146 1.09 0.37 16.44
C LYS A 146 -0.35 0.27 15.91
N ARG A 147 -0.73 -0.86 15.30
CA ARG A 147 -2.09 -1.13 14.82
C ARG A 147 -2.60 -0.13 13.78
N ILE A 148 -1.78 0.26 12.80
CA ILE A 148 -2.15 1.25 11.77
C ILE A 148 -3.41 0.82 11.00
N THR A 149 -3.59 -0.46 10.69
CA THR A 149 -4.75 -0.98 9.95
C THR A 149 -6.04 -0.82 10.76
N GLU A 150 -6.00 -1.12 12.06
CA GLU A 150 -7.11 -0.89 13.00
C GLU A 150 -7.43 0.61 13.12
N GLN A 151 -6.40 1.47 13.27
CA GLN A 151 -6.55 2.91 13.37
C GLN A 151 -7.18 3.50 12.09
N ALA A 152 -6.76 3.03 10.90
CA ALA A 152 -7.31 3.47 9.63
C ALA A 152 -8.80 3.12 9.51
N LEU A 153 -9.21 1.91 9.89
CA LEU A 153 -10.61 1.52 9.88
C LEU A 153 -11.44 2.33 10.90
N LYS A 154 -10.92 2.59 12.11
CA LYS A 154 -11.56 3.49 13.08
C LYS A 154 -11.77 4.89 12.49
N ARG A 155 -10.78 5.40 11.77
CA ARG A 155 -10.88 6.71 11.12
C ARG A 155 -11.89 6.71 9.96
N MET A 156 -11.95 5.66 9.13
CA MET A 156 -13.01 5.50 8.13
C MET A 156 -14.39 5.49 8.78
N THR A 157 -14.55 4.80 9.90
CA THR A 157 -15.80 4.81 10.67
C THR A 157 -16.17 6.21 11.14
N ALA A 158 -15.22 6.97 11.66
CA ALA A 158 -15.45 8.32 12.17
C ALA A 158 -15.78 9.34 11.06
N ILE A 159 -15.15 9.23 9.89
CA ILE A 159 -15.29 10.20 8.79
C ILE A 159 -16.46 9.86 7.87
N TYR A 160 -16.58 8.59 7.47
CA TYR A 160 -17.53 8.15 6.44
C TYR A 160 -18.73 7.37 7.01
N GLY A 161 -18.70 7.02 8.30
CA GLY A 161 -19.70 6.13 8.91
C GLY A 161 -19.53 4.67 8.50
N SER A 162 -18.36 4.30 8.00
CA SER A 162 -18.04 2.93 7.58
C SER A 162 -18.22 1.93 8.72
N ARG A 163 -18.83 0.81 8.43
CA ARG A 163 -19.01 -0.26 9.42
C ARG A 163 -18.11 -1.44 9.06
N PRO A 164 -17.41 -2.04 10.05
CA PRO A 164 -16.47 -3.14 9.76
C PRO A 164 -17.08 -4.29 8.94
N GLN A 165 -18.33 -4.65 9.17
CA GLN A 165 -19.01 -5.71 8.43
C GLN A 165 -19.25 -5.39 6.94
N ASP A 166 -19.22 -4.12 6.54
CA ASP A 166 -19.42 -3.65 5.16
C ASP A 166 -18.09 -3.50 4.41
N ILE A 167 -16.95 -3.61 5.11
CA ILE A 167 -15.61 -3.46 4.53
C ILE A 167 -15.18 -4.70 3.76
N VAL A 168 -14.59 -4.47 2.58
CA VAL A 168 -13.81 -5.45 1.84
C VAL A 168 -12.34 -5.01 1.84
N ALA A 169 -11.43 -5.92 2.13
CA ALA A 169 -10.02 -5.63 2.30
C ALA A 169 -9.12 -6.49 1.41
N GLN A 170 -8.06 -5.88 0.88
CA GLN A 170 -6.95 -6.58 0.22
C GLN A 170 -5.66 -6.31 0.98
N ILE A 171 -5.04 -7.33 1.52
CA ILE A 171 -3.67 -7.32 1.98
C ILE A 171 -2.79 -7.69 0.78
N GLY A 172 -1.98 -6.73 0.31
CA GLY A 172 -1.21 -6.84 -0.92
C GLY A 172 0.12 -7.56 -0.77
N PRO A 173 0.97 -7.56 -1.83
CA PRO A 173 2.29 -8.19 -1.82
C PRO A 173 3.22 -7.57 -0.78
N GLY A 174 3.90 -8.42 -0.02
CA GLY A 174 4.88 -8.01 0.98
C GLY A 174 5.79 -9.15 1.40
N ILE A 175 6.62 -8.95 2.41
CA ILE A 175 7.47 -10.01 2.94
C ILE A 175 6.65 -10.92 3.86
N HIS A 176 6.75 -12.24 3.63
CA HIS A 176 6.00 -13.24 4.40
C HIS A 176 6.85 -13.84 5.53
N LEU A 177 6.19 -14.57 6.43
CA LEU A 177 6.78 -15.25 7.61
C LEU A 177 8.13 -15.90 7.33
N ASP A 178 8.22 -16.72 6.29
CA ASP A 178 9.44 -17.47 5.95
C ASP A 178 10.66 -16.60 5.65
N SER A 179 10.44 -15.36 5.25
CA SER A 179 11.47 -14.44 4.76
C SER A 179 11.71 -13.25 5.67
N PHE A 180 10.77 -12.95 6.58
CA PHE A 180 10.88 -11.81 7.47
C PHE A 180 11.54 -12.19 8.81
N GLU A 181 12.84 -12.44 8.73
CA GLU A 181 13.69 -12.62 9.90
C GLU A 181 13.90 -11.30 10.65
N VAL A 182 13.80 -11.33 11.99
CA VAL A 182 13.88 -10.16 12.87
C VAL A 182 14.71 -10.47 14.13
N GLY A 183 15.16 -9.42 14.81
CA GLY A 183 15.79 -9.52 16.13
C GLY A 183 14.76 -9.70 17.25
N ASP A 184 15.26 -10.01 18.45
CA ASP A 184 14.44 -10.20 19.65
C ASP A 184 13.63 -8.92 19.97
N GLU A 185 14.20 -7.73 19.73
CA GLU A 185 13.56 -6.42 19.98
C GLU A 185 12.29 -6.20 19.15
N VAL A 186 12.25 -6.75 17.93
CA VAL A 186 11.04 -6.67 17.09
C VAL A 186 9.98 -7.65 17.59
N TYR A 187 10.41 -8.88 17.94
CA TYR A 187 9.50 -9.88 18.52
C TYR A 187 8.86 -9.37 19.82
N GLU A 188 9.67 -8.81 20.72
CA GLU A 188 9.21 -8.25 22.00
C GLU A 188 8.23 -7.11 21.78
N SER A 189 8.46 -6.23 20.79
CA SER A 189 7.52 -5.15 20.44
C SER A 189 6.13 -5.67 20.07
N PHE A 190 6.02 -6.78 19.33
CA PHE A 190 4.73 -7.40 19.01
C PHE A 190 4.10 -8.07 20.24
N ALA A 191 4.89 -8.73 21.07
CA ALA A 191 4.41 -9.40 22.27
C ALA A 191 3.86 -8.40 23.31
N GLU A 192 4.57 -7.29 23.54
CA GLU A 192 4.18 -6.21 24.45
C GLU A 192 2.86 -5.55 24.03
N GLU A 193 2.63 -5.40 22.71
CA GLU A 193 1.39 -4.89 22.15
C GLU A 193 0.25 -5.93 22.09
N GLY A 194 0.47 -7.11 22.66
CA GLY A 194 -0.55 -8.14 22.85
C GLY A 194 -0.96 -8.86 21.55
N PHE A 195 -0.06 -8.98 20.58
CA PHE A 195 -0.30 -9.85 19.44
C PHE A 195 -0.25 -11.34 19.85
N PRO A 196 -1.07 -12.21 19.26
CA PRO A 196 -1.04 -13.65 19.53
C PRO A 196 0.22 -14.27 18.88
N MET A 197 1.35 -14.25 19.59
CA MET A 197 2.67 -14.59 19.07
C MET A 197 2.72 -16.01 18.49
N GLU A 198 1.95 -16.93 19.04
CA GLU A 198 1.80 -18.30 18.55
C GLU A 198 1.20 -18.41 17.15
N LEU A 199 0.43 -17.40 16.71
CA LEU A 199 -0.19 -17.35 15.39
C LEU A 199 0.65 -16.59 14.35
N ILE A 200 1.48 -15.65 14.80
CA ILE A 200 2.19 -14.70 13.92
C ILE A 200 3.69 -14.88 13.89
N SER A 201 4.25 -15.76 14.72
CA SER A 201 5.70 -15.91 14.79
C SER A 201 6.16 -17.35 14.76
N THR A 202 7.40 -17.53 14.33
CA THR A 202 8.13 -18.79 14.46
C THR A 202 9.57 -18.51 14.79
N ARG A 203 10.21 -19.36 15.62
CA ARG A 203 11.65 -19.28 15.92
C ARG A 203 12.40 -20.32 15.10
N ARG A 204 13.42 -19.83 14.40
CA ARG A 204 14.46 -20.63 13.74
C ARG A 204 15.79 -20.29 14.41
N GLU A 205 16.81 -19.87 13.67
CA GLU A 205 18.00 -19.24 14.28
C GLU A 205 17.63 -17.90 14.93
N LYS A 206 16.79 -17.11 14.24
CA LYS A 206 16.17 -15.90 14.75
C LYS A 206 14.64 -16.00 14.69
N TRP A 207 13.98 -14.97 15.16
CA TRP A 207 12.53 -14.85 15.02
C TRP A 207 12.12 -14.51 13.58
N HIS A 208 10.96 -14.99 13.19
CA HIS A 208 10.26 -14.63 11.97
C HIS A 208 8.85 -14.18 12.33
N ILE A 209 8.36 -13.12 11.70
CA ILE A 209 7.03 -12.54 11.95
C ILE A 209 6.20 -12.56 10.67
N ASP A 210 4.92 -12.91 10.80
CA ASP A 210 3.92 -12.91 9.73
C ASP A 210 3.16 -11.58 9.70
N LEU A 211 3.72 -10.56 9.03
CA LEU A 211 3.09 -9.25 8.92
C LEU A 211 1.72 -9.28 8.19
N PRO A 212 1.53 -10.05 7.10
CA PRO A 212 0.20 -10.22 6.50
C PRO A 212 -0.84 -10.71 7.51
N THR A 213 -0.53 -11.74 8.30
CA THR A 213 -1.42 -12.26 9.34
C THR A 213 -1.67 -11.24 10.45
N CYS A 214 -0.65 -10.47 10.88
CA CYS A 214 -0.84 -9.40 11.87
C CYS A 214 -1.90 -8.38 11.42
N ASN A 215 -1.84 -7.94 10.16
CA ASN A 215 -2.80 -6.97 9.62
C ASN A 215 -4.19 -7.59 9.41
N ARG A 216 -4.28 -8.87 9.01
CA ARG A 216 -5.54 -9.59 8.94
C ARG A 216 -6.22 -9.68 10.31
N LEU A 217 -5.48 -10.05 11.34
CA LEU A 217 -6.00 -10.14 12.72
C LEU A 217 -6.51 -8.80 13.24
N GLN A 218 -5.87 -7.67 12.88
CA GLN A 218 -6.38 -6.35 13.24
C GLN A 218 -7.75 -6.08 12.61
N LEU A 219 -7.96 -6.42 11.34
CA LEU A 219 -9.25 -6.26 10.66
C LEU A 219 -10.32 -7.18 11.27
N GLU A 220 -10.00 -8.45 11.52
CA GLU A 220 -10.89 -9.42 12.13
C GLU A 220 -11.30 -8.98 13.55
N ALA A 221 -10.36 -8.49 14.36
CA ALA A 221 -10.64 -7.95 15.69
C ALA A 221 -11.58 -6.74 15.69
N MET A 222 -11.55 -5.96 14.60
CA MET A 222 -12.49 -4.85 14.39
C MET A 222 -13.88 -5.31 13.90
N GLY A 223 -14.04 -6.57 13.54
CA GLY A 223 -15.30 -7.14 13.06
C GLY A 223 -15.45 -7.18 11.54
N VAL A 224 -14.37 -7.03 10.78
CA VAL A 224 -14.39 -7.30 9.34
C VAL A 224 -14.51 -8.81 9.14
N PRO A 225 -15.51 -9.29 8.37
CA PRO A 225 -15.68 -10.73 8.14
C PRO A 225 -14.46 -11.33 7.43
N THR A 226 -13.97 -12.47 7.89
CA THR A 226 -12.78 -13.13 7.33
C THR A 226 -12.91 -13.37 5.83
N GLN A 227 -14.10 -13.70 5.32
CA GLN A 227 -14.36 -13.89 3.89
C GLN A 227 -14.29 -12.59 3.07
N HIS A 228 -14.29 -11.41 3.71
CA HIS A 228 -14.09 -10.10 3.06
C HIS A 228 -12.62 -9.68 3.04
N ILE A 229 -11.71 -10.47 3.60
CA ILE A 229 -10.28 -10.15 3.68
C ILE A 229 -9.51 -11.08 2.75
N ALA A 230 -9.07 -10.56 1.61
CA ALA A 230 -8.16 -11.28 0.73
C ALA A 230 -6.70 -10.99 1.11
N VAL A 231 -5.87 -12.03 1.12
CA VAL A 231 -4.43 -11.92 1.39
C VAL A 231 -3.65 -12.39 0.16
N SER A 232 -2.74 -11.55 -0.32
CA SER A 232 -1.87 -11.90 -1.44
C SER A 232 -0.94 -13.06 -1.06
N PRO A 233 -0.82 -14.10 -1.89
CA PRO A 233 0.13 -15.18 -1.67
C PRO A 233 1.57 -14.79 -2.06
N VAL A 234 1.78 -13.57 -2.53
CA VAL A 234 3.05 -13.09 -3.07
C VAL A 234 3.99 -12.64 -1.95
N CYS A 235 5.11 -13.36 -1.80
CA CYS A 235 6.23 -12.90 -0.98
C CYS A 235 7.23 -12.13 -1.86
N THR A 236 7.37 -10.83 -1.63
CA THR A 236 8.24 -9.94 -2.41
C THR A 236 9.70 -10.35 -2.37
N PHE A 237 10.18 -10.85 -1.22
CA PHE A 237 11.55 -11.38 -1.06
C PHE A 237 11.83 -12.59 -1.96
N LYS A 238 10.83 -13.45 -2.19
CA LYS A 238 10.96 -14.67 -3.01
C LYS A 238 10.73 -14.39 -4.51
N GLN A 239 9.99 -13.33 -4.86
CA GLN A 239 9.53 -13.05 -6.23
C GLN A 239 10.12 -11.74 -6.78
N THR A 240 11.44 -11.58 -6.66
CA THR A 240 12.14 -10.35 -7.09
C THR A 240 12.19 -10.14 -8.60
N ASP A 241 11.85 -11.13 -9.41
CA ASP A 241 11.67 -10.96 -10.86
C ASP A 241 10.42 -10.15 -11.22
N THR A 242 9.45 -10.13 -10.30
CA THR A 242 8.15 -9.47 -10.51
C THR A 242 7.95 -8.27 -9.58
N PHE A 243 8.47 -8.32 -8.37
CA PHE A 243 8.26 -7.31 -7.34
C PHE A 243 9.57 -6.80 -6.74
N PHE A 244 9.57 -5.58 -6.25
CA PHE A 244 10.70 -5.06 -5.48
C PHE A 244 10.71 -5.59 -4.05
N SER A 245 11.90 -5.84 -3.53
CA SER A 245 12.14 -6.22 -2.14
C SER A 245 13.36 -5.46 -1.62
N ALA A 246 13.19 -4.60 -0.64
CA ALA A 246 14.29 -3.86 -0.03
C ALA A 246 15.24 -4.79 0.74
N ARG A 247 14.72 -5.84 1.38
CA ARG A 247 15.49 -6.87 2.06
C ARG A 247 16.41 -7.64 1.12
N ARG A 248 15.96 -7.89 -0.13
CA ARG A 248 16.70 -8.69 -1.12
C ARG A 248 17.58 -7.84 -2.03
N LEU A 249 17.08 -6.67 -2.45
CA LEU A 249 17.71 -5.81 -3.47
C LEU A 249 18.43 -4.60 -2.86
N GLY A 250 18.27 -4.36 -1.55
CA GLY A 250 18.78 -3.19 -0.85
C GLY A 250 17.77 -2.04 -0.79
N ILE A 251 18.03 -1.09 0.12
CA ILE A 251 17.13 0.05 0.35
C ILE A 251 17.08 1.02 -0.84
N HIS A 252 18.13 1.05 -1.66
CA HIS A 252 18.23 1.82 -2.90
C HIS A 252 17.73 0.99 -4.08
N SER A 253 16.51 0.51 -4.00
CA SER A 253 15.79 -0.21 -5.05
C SER A 253 14.45 0.43 -5.31
N GLY A 254 13.78 0.05 -6.43
CA GLY A 254 12.44 0.54 -6.74
C GLY A 254 11.40 0.13 -5.70
N ARG A 255 10.20 0.68 -5.87
CA ARG A 255 9.04 0.41 -4.98
C ARG A 255 7.84 -0.06 -5.79
N ILE A 256 7.06 -0.93 -5.18
CA ILE A 256 5.72 -1.32 -5.63
C ILE A 256 4.77 -0.20 -5.22
N PHE A 257 3.90 0.23 -6.11
CA PHE A 257 2.80 1.13 -5.78
C PHE A 257 1.52 0.32 -5.71
N THR A 258 0.91 0.24 -4.52
CA THR A 258 -0.37 -0.45 -4.30
C THR A 258 -1.44 0.61 -4.05
N ALA A 259 -2.47 0.61 -4.89
CA ALA A 259 -3.41 1.73 -4.99
C ALA A 259 -4.84 1.28 -5.26
N ILE A 260 -5.76 2.22 -5.00
CA ILE A 260 -7.20 2.05 -5.23
C ILE A 260 -7.79 3.35 -5.79
N ILE A 261 -8.73 3.21 -6.72
CA ILE A 261 -9.48 4.29 -7.36
C ILE A 261 -10.96 3.96 -7.24
N LEU A 262 -11.75 4.93 -6.81
CA LEU A 262 -13.21 4.88 -6.86
C LEU A 262 -13.67 5.47 -8.19
N HIS A 263 -14.51 4.75 -8.95
CA HIS A 263 -15.05 5.21 -10.22
C HIS A 263 -16.47 5.76 -10.08
N HIS A 264 -16.90 6.53 -11.06
CA HIS A 264 -18.27 7.00 -11.12
C HIS A 264 -19.27 5.82 -11.23
N HIS A 265 -20.40 5.90 -10.54
CA HIS A 265 -21.50 4.98 -10.79
C HIS A 265 -22.13 5.35 -12.15
N CYS A 266 -22.06 4.43 -13.10
CA CYS A 266 -22.88 4.50 -14.32
C CYS A 266 -24.33 4.14 -14.03
#